data_e28d5a93289e8a2fe3600a5b5ff347d2
#
_entry.id   e28d5a93289e8a2fe3600a5b5ff347d2
#
_cell.length_a   1.000
_cell.length_b   1.000
_cell.length_c   1.000
_cell.angle_alpha   90.00
_cell.angle_beta   90.00
_cell.angle_gamma   90.00
#
_symmetry.space_group_name_H-M   'P 1'
#
loop_
_entity.id
_entity.type
_entity.pdbx_description
1 polymer ?
#
loop_
_entity_poly.entity_id
_entity_poly.type
_entity_poly.pdbx_seq_one_letter_code
_entity_poly.pdbx_strand_id
1 'polypeptide(L)'
;MTALSIGLTGGIGSGKSTVSAMLAELGASVIDADRVGHEIYQPGSEGFRLVRDAFGPEVVAADGTIDRKVLGARVFGDPAELVRLNALLHPLIGAAIRDRVAGMRATRPEAPVVVEAAIMLEAGWRFFDRLWVVVVSREVAVARVMASRGLNRAEVERRIDAQLPNDERRRHADVVFENDGSLDDLRAQVEAAWQALPR
;
A
#
# COMPACT_ATOMS: atom_id res chain seq x y z
N MET A 1 26.18 1.69 8.67
CA MET A 1 24.90 2.44 8.85
C MET A 1 23.78 1.47 8.52
N THR A 2 22.65 1.53 9.22
CA THR A 2 21.50 0.65 8.95
C THR A 2 20.76 1.14 7.71
N ALA A 3 20.40 0.25 6.80
CA ALA A 3 19.63 0.59 5.61
C ALA A 3 18.34 1.36 5.96
N LEU A 4 18.00 2.36 5.16
CA LEU A 4 16.78 3.14 5.34
C LEU A 4 15.54 2.30 5.03
N SER A 5 14.45 2.54 5.76
CA SER A 5 13.10 2.12 5.39
C SER A 5 12.34 3.28 4.76
N ILE A 6 11.74 3.02 3.61
CA ILE A 6 11.01 4.01 2.82
C ILE A 6 9.57 3.50 2.67
N GLY A 7 8.62 4.24 3.19
CA GLY A 7 7.22 4.03 2.86
C GLY A 7 6.91 4.65 1.50
N LEU A 8 6.39 3.86 0.55
CA LEU A 8 5.96 4.30 -0.77
C LEU A 8 4.43 4.24 -0.86
N THR A 9 3.80 5.40 -0.98
CA THR A 9 2.33 5.48 -1.05
C THR A 9 1.85 6.35 -2.22
N GLY A 10 0.56 6.38 -2.44
CA GLY A 10 -0.09 7.16 -3.50
C GLY A 10 -1.49 6.62 -3.80
N GLY A 11 -2.32 7.42 -4.45
CA GLY A 11 -3.70 7.06 -4.80
C GLY A 11 -3.81 5.92 -5.81
N ILE A 12 -5.04 5.48 -6.05
CA ILE A 12 -5.35 4.55 -7.13
C ILE A 12 -4.91 5.12 -8.48
N GLY A 13 -4.27 4.30 -9.32
CA GLY A 13 -3.80 4.74 -10.64
C GLY A 13 -2.57 5.65 -10.63
N SER A 14 -1.98 5.96 -9.46
CA SER A 14 -0.82 6.85 -9.37
C SER A 14 0.47 6.27 -9.95
N GLY A 15 0.59 4.94 -10.09
CA GLY A 15 1.80 4.28 -10.60
C GLY A 15 2.80 3.87 -9.51
N LYS A 16 2.36 3.67 -8.26
CA LYS A 16 3.20 3.16 -7.16
C LYS A 16 4.00 1.92 -7.53
N SER A 17 3.35 0.93 -8.13
CA SER A 17 4.00 -0.33 -8.52
C SER A 17 5.08 -0.13 -9.59
N THR A 18 4.93 0.86 -10.46
CA THR A 18 5.97 1.25 -11.42
C THR A 18 7.19 1.83 -10.70
N VAL A 19 6.97 2.77 -9.77
CA VAL A 19 8.05 3.33 -8.95
C VAL A 19 8.71 2.25 -8.10
N SER A 20 7.92 1.36 -7.50
CA SER A 20 8.39 0.22 -6.71
C SER A 20 9.30 -0.71 -7.52
N ALA A 21 8.91 -1.01 -8.77
CA ALA A 21 9.73 -1.81 -9.69
C ALA A 21 11.05 -1.10 -10.04
N MET A 22 11.01 0.21 -10.36
CA MET A 22 12.22 1.00 -10.63
C MET A 22 13.18 1.02 -9.45
N LEU A 23 12.66 1.14 -8.21
CA LEU A 23 13.47 1.10 -7.00
C LEU A 23 14.09 -0.28 -6.77
N ALA A 24 13.36 -1.36 -7.10
CA ALA A 24 13.92 -2.72 -7.07
C ALA A 24 15.06 -2.90 -8.08
N GLU A 25 14.94 -2.36 -9.30
CA GLU A 25 15.99 -2.35 -10.31
C GLU A 25 17.24 -1.61 -9.80
N LEU A 26 17.07 -0.54 -9.00
CA LEU A 26 18.17 0.23 -8.39
C LEU A 26 18.77 -0.48 -7.15
N GLY A 27 18.21 -1.61 -6.71
CA GLY A 27 18.75 -2.43 -5.63
C GLY A 27 17.98 -2.39 -4.31
N ALA A 28 16.83 -1.70 -4.25
CA ALA A 28 15.97 -1.74 -3.08
C ALA A 28 15.41 -3.15 -2.80
N SER A 29 15.22 -3.49 -1.53
CA SER A 29 14.38 -4.61 -1.12
C SER A 29 12.93 -4.10 -1.01
N VAL A 30 11.98 -4.77 -1.69
CA VAL A 30 10.58 -4.31 -1.75
C VAL A 30 9.67 -5.22 -0.95
N ILE A 31 8.78 -4.62 -0.17
CA ILE A 31 7.68 -5.26 0.55
C ILE A 31 6.36 -4.70 0.02
N ASP A 32 5.51 -5.56 -0.52
CA ASP A 32 4.12 -5.25 -0.85
C ASP A 32 3.23 -5.44 0.38
N ALA A 33 2.73 -4.34 0.94
CA ALA A 33 1.89 -4.36 2.14
C ALA A 33 0.50 -4.97 1.89
N ASP A 34 -0.02 -4.90 0.68
CA ASP A 34 -1.30 -5.53 0.33
C ASP A 34 -1.16 -7.06 0.39
N ARG A 35 -0.01 -7.59 -0.07
CA ARG A 35 0.32 -9.01 0.07
C ARG A 35 0.47 -9.42 1.54
N VAL A 36 1.17 -8.61 2.34
CA VAL A 36 1.27 -8.85 3.79
C VAL A 36 -0.12 -8.87 4.42
N GLY A 37 -0.99 -7.93 4.06
CA GLY A 37 -2.37 -7.89 4.51
C GLY A 37 -3.14 -9.19 4.23
N HIS A 38 -2.92 -9.80 3.06
CA HIS A 38 -3.54 -11.09 2.73
C HIS A 38 -3.00 -12.27 3.54
N GLU A 39 -1.74 -12.23 3.90
CA GLU A 39 -1.12 -13.29 4.70
C GLU A 39 -1.55 -13.25 6.17
N ILE A 40 -1.88 -12.08 6.70
CA ILE A 40 -2.25 -11.87 8.11
C ILE A 40 -3.51 -12.64 8.52
N TYR A 41 -4.46 -12.86 7.60
CA TYR A 41 -5.70 -13.60 7.91
C TYR A 41 -5.81 -14.96 7.20
N GLN A 42 -4.66 -15.60 6.95
CA GLN A 42 -4.63 -17.00 6.51
C GLN A 42 -5.11 -17.95 7.63
N PRO A 43 -5.68 -19.12 7.30
CA PRO A 43 -6.14 -20.09 8.29
C PRO A 43 -5.12 -20.37 9.38
N GLY A 44 -5.56 -20.35 10.62
CA GLY A 44 -4.71 -20.57 11.80
C GLY A 44 -4.00 -19.33 12.35
N SER A 45 -4.00 -18.19 11.60
CA SER A 45 -3.41 -16.93 12.07
C SER A 45 -4.30 -16.24 13.12
N GLU A 46 -3.72 -15.26 13.82
CA GLU A 46 -4.46 -14.38 14.72
C GLU A 46 -5.49 -13.54 13.96
N GLY A 47 -5.10 -12.96 12.82
CA GLY A 47 -6.01 -12.16 11.99
C GLY A 47 -7.19 -12.96 11.48
N PHE A 48 -7.02 -14.24 11.12
CA PHE A 48 -8.12 -15.13 10.75
C PHE A 48 -9.12 -15.26 11.91
N ARG A 49 -8.62 -15.52 13.14
CA ARG A 49 -9.50 -15.65 14.31
C ARG A 49 -10.26 -14.38 14.59
N LEU A 50 -9.57 -13.23 14.58
CA LEU A 50 -10.17 -11.92 14.81
C LEU A 50 -11.26 -11.59 13.77
N VAL A 51 -11.01 -11.86 12.49
CA VAL A 51 -12.00 -11.63 11.43
C VAL A 51 -13.21 -12.54 11.59
N ARG A 52 -13.00 -13.84 11.79
CA ARG A 52 -14.09 -14.79 12.00
C ARG A 52 -14.94 -14.43 13.23
N ASP A 53 -14.31 -14.10 14.35
CA ASP A 53 -15.00 -13.81 15.61
C ASP A 53 -15.74 -12.46 15.54
N ALA A 54 -15.25 -11.50 14.75
CA ALA A 54 -15.89 -10.21 14.57
C ALA A 54 -17.02 -10.22 13.53
N PHE A 55 -16.87 -10.99 12.46
CA PHE A 55 -17.77 -10.95 11.29
C PHE A 55 -18.61 -12.20 11.10
N GLY A 56 -18.47 -13.21 12.00
CA GLY A 56 -19.24 -14.43 11.98
C GLY A 56 -18.63 -15.54 11.10
N PRO A 57 -19.11 -16.77 11.26
CA PRO A 57 -18.62 -17.91 10.49
C PRO A 57 -18.93 -17.82 8.99
N GLU A 58 -19.90 -17.03 8.58
CA GLU A 58 -20.31 -16.84 7.20
C GLU A 58 -19.24 -16.18 6.32
N VAL A 59 -18.24 -15.52 6.93
CA VAL A 59 -17.08 -14.99 6.20
C VAL A 59 -16.00 -16.05 5.97
N VAL A 60 -16.23 -17.30 6.40
CA VAL A 60 -15.28 -18.40 6.17
C VAL A 60 -15.80 -19.26 5.02
N ALA A 61 -14.99 -19.42 3.98
CA ALA A 61 -15.28 -20.27 2.84
C ALA A 61 -15.20 -21.77 3.19
N ALA A 62 -15.74 -22.62 2.33
CA ALA A 62 -15.76 -24.08 2.53
C ALA A 62 -14.35 -24.71 2.63
N ASP A 63 -13.32 -24.06 2.06
CA ASP A 63 -11.93 -24.47 2.16
C ASP A 63 -11.23 -24.00 3.45
N GLY A 64 -11.97 -23.33 4.34
CA GLY A 64 -11.45 -22.83 5.61
C GLY A 64 -10.73 -21.49 5.53
N THR A 65 -10.65 -20.85 4.38
CA THR A 65 -10.07 -19.50 4.21
C THR A 65 -11.12 -18.42 4.45
N ILE A 66 -10.69 -17.14 4.60
CA ILE A 66 -11.65 -16.03 4.60
C ILE A 66 -12.19 -15.81 3.18
N ASP A 67 -13.51 -15.89 3.01
CA ASP A 67 -14.19 -15.48 1.78
C ASP A 67 -14.13 -13.96 1.62
N ARG A 68 -13.15 -13.52 0.85
CA ARG A 68 -12.90 -12.10 0.59
C ARG A 68 -14.05 -11.39 -0.12
N LYS A 69 -14.86 -12.13 -0.88
CA LYS A 69 -16.02 -11.58 -1.57
C LYS A 69 -17.14 -11.29 -0.56
N VAL A 70 -17.42 -12.24 0.31
CA VAL A 70 -18.42 -12.08 1.38
C VAL A 70 -17.99 -11.00 2.38
N LEU A 71 -16.77 -11.06 2.89
CA LEU A 71 -16.22 -10.04 3.79
C LEU A 71 -16.21 -8.66 3.12
N GLY A 72 -15.73 -8.57 1.88
CA GLY A 72 -15.70 -7.33 1.11
C GLY A 72 -17.10 -6.73 0.90
N ALA A 73 -18.09 -7.55 0.50
CA ALA A 73 -19.46 -7.07 0.33
C ALA A 73 -20.03 -6.48 1.64
N ARG A 74 -19.71 -7.08 2.77
CA ARG A 74 -20.13 -6.62 4.09
C ARG A 74 -19.47 -5.28 4.47
N VAL A 75 -18.15 -5.19 4.39
CA VAL A 75 -17.42 -4.00 4.86
C VAL A 75 -17.50 -2.81 3.89
N PHE A 76 -17.63 -3.04 2.58
CA PHE A 76 -17.83 -1.95 1.62
C PHE A 76 -19.28 -1.44 1.58
N GLY A 77 -20.23 -2.21 2.10
CA GLY A 77 -21.61 -1.79 2.26
C GLY A 77 -21.86 -0.97 3.52
N ASP A 78 -20.98 -1.04 4.52
CA ASP A 78 -21.10 -0.36 5.80
C ASP A 78 -19.76 0.25 6.25
N PRO A 79 -19.64 1.60 6.29
CA PRO A 79 -18.42 2.27 6.73
C PRO A 79 -17.98 1.91 8.16
N ALA A 80 -18.91 1.60 9.08
CA ALA A 80 -18.58 1.21 10.44
C ALA A 80 -17.91 -0.18 10.48
N GLU A 81 -18.39 -1.12 9.66
CA GLU A 81 -17.78 -2.44 9.53
C GLU A 81 -16.38 -2.37 8.87
N LEU A 82 -16.18 -1.45 7.91
CA LEU A 82 -14.84 -1.21 7.35
C LEU A 82 -13.88 -0.66 8.41
N VAL A 83 -14.30 0.32 9.21
CA VAL A 83 -13.51 0.85 10.33
C VAL A 83 -13.17 -0.26 11.32
N ARG A 84 -14.14 -1.12 11.65
CA ARG A 84 -13.95 -2.26 12.56
C ARG A 84 -12.92 -3.25 12.01
N LEU A 85 -13.01 -3.63 10.73
CA LEU A 85 -12.05 -4.53 10.09
C LEU A 85 -10.64 -3.93 10.12
N ASN A 86 -10.52 -2.66 9.75
CA ASN A 86 -9.25 -1.94 9.75
C ASN A 86 -8.63 -1.86 11.15
N ALA A 87 -9.43 -1.59 12.19
CA ALA A 87 -8.97 -1.56 13.57
C ALA A 87 -8.39 -2.90 14.05
N LEU A 88 -8.92 -4.02 13.54
CA LEU A 88 -8.43 -5.36 13.86
C LEU A 88 -7.14 -5.70 13.08
N LEU A 89 -7.09 -5.37 11.78
CA LEU A 89 -6.02 -5.85 10.91
C LEU A 89 -4.83 -4.90 10.77
N HIS A 90 -5.03 -3.57 10.81
CA HIS A 90 -3.92 -2.62 10.62
C HIS A 90 -2.78 -2.78 11.64
N PRO A 91 -3.04 -3.03 12.94
CA PRO A 91 -1.97 -3.28 13.90
C PRO A 91 -1.15 -4.53 13.57
N LEU A 92 -1.82 -5.63 13.17
CA LEU A 92 -1.17 -6.88 12.82
C LEU A 92 -0.34 -6.74 11.54
N ILE A 93 -0.90 -6.09 10.52
CA ILE A 93 -0.19 -5.80 9.26
C ILE A 93 1.04 -4.93 9.54
N GLY A 94 0.87 -3.86 10.33
CA GLY A 94 1.97 -2.97 10.69
C GLY A 94 3.07 -3.68 11.48
N ALA A 95 2.74 -4.60 12.39
CA ALA A 95 3.70 -5.42 13.10
C ALA A 95 4.47 -6.34 12.14
N ALA A 96 3.77 -7.08 11.29
CA ALA A 96 4.38 -7.98 10.31
C ALA A 96 5.27 -7.24 9.30
N ILE A 97 4.91 -6.01 8.90
CA ILE A 97 5.77 -5.17 8.05
C ILE A 97 7.05 -4.78 8.79
N ARG A 98 6.95 -4.32 10.05
CA ARG A 98 8.15 -3.98 10.85
C ARG A 98 9.10 -5.14 11.00
N ASP A 99 8.57 -6.34 11.28
CA ASP A 99 9.38 -7.55 11.40
C ASP A 99 10.10 -7.90 10.09
N ARG A 100 9.41 -7.76 8.95
CA ARG A 100 10.02 -7.98 7.62
C ARG A 100 11.08 -6.94 7.30
N VAL A 101 10.83 -5.66 7.60
CA VAL A 101 11.83 -4.60 7.44
C VAL A 101 13.07 -4.90 8.28
N ALA A 102 12.89 -5.30 9.54
CA ALA A 102 14.00 -5.67 10.41
C ALA A 102 14.79 -6.87 9.87
N GLY A 103 14.09 -7.90 9.39
CA GLY A 103 14.72 -9.08 8.79
C GLY A 103 15.51 -8.74 7.52
N MET A 104 14.95 -7.91 6.63
CA MET A 104 15.66 -7.47 5.42
C MET A 104 16.88 -6.61 5.73
N ARG A 105 16.78 -5.71 6.71
CA ARG A 105 17.93 -4.93 7.19
C ARG A 105 19.05 -5.78 7.80
N ALA A 106 18.68 -6.87 8.45
CA ALA A 106 19.67 -7.80 9.02
C ALA A 106 20.42 -8.60 7.94
N THR A 107 19.72 -8.97 6.86
CA THR A 107 20.29 -9.77 5.76
C THR A 107 20.98 -8.95 4.68
N ARG A 108 20.52 -7.71 4.45
CA ARG A 108 21.05 -6.77 3.45
C ARG A 108 21.13 -5.35 4.02
N PRO A 109 22.09 -5.12 4.93
CA PRO A 109 22.18 -3.86 5.69
C PRO A 109 22.48 -2.63 4.83
N GLU A 110 22.96 -2.82 3.60
CA GLU A 110 23.27 -1.76 2.63
C GLU A 110 22.08 -1.40 1.73
N ALA A 111 21.08 -2.29 1.60
CA ALA A 111 19.99 -2.10 0.66
C ALA A 111 18.78 -1.41 1.35
N PRO A 112 18.34 -0.23 0.90
CA PRO A 112 17.11 0.39 1.38
C PRO A 112 15.91 -0.57 1.25
N VAL A 113 15.04 -0.55 2.26
CA VAL A 113 13.80 -1.34 2.24
C VAL A 113 12.63 -0.43 1.90
N VAL A 114 11.98 -0.70 0.79
CA VAL A 114 10.79 0.02 0.33
C VAL A 114 9.54 -0.78 0.68
N VAL A 115 8.59 -0.15 1.37
CA VAL A 115 7.27 -0.73 1.66
C VAL A 115 6.22 0.00 0.84
N GLU A 116 5.66 -0.70 -0.15
CA GLU A 116 4.57 -0.18 -0.97
C GLU A 116 3.22 -0.43 -0.28
N ALA A 117 2.43 0.64 -0.07
CA ALA A 117 1.07 0.54 0.47
C ALA A 117 0.19 1.70 0.00
N ALA A 118 -1.03 1.40 -0.44
CA ALA A 118 -1.98 2.43 -0.84
C ALA A 118 -2.56 3.20 0.35
N ILE A 119 -2.76 2.53 1.49
CA ILE A 119 -3.46 3.05 2.68
C ILE A 119 -2.52 3.40 3.84
N MET A 120 -1.25 3.63 3.55
CA MET A 120 -0.21 3.83 4.57
C MET A 120 -0.53 4.99 5.52
N LEU A 121 -0.95 6.11 4.98
CA LEU A 121 -1.31 7.31 5.73
C LEU A 121 -2.63 7.11 6.49
N GLU A 122 -3.62 6.50 5.84
CA GLU A 122 -4.92 6.18 6.40
C GLU A 122 -4.82 5.16 7.54
N ALA A 123 -3.86 4.23 7.44
CA ALA A 123 -3.56 3.25 8.51
C ALA A 123 -2.72 3.84 9.64
N GLY A 124 -2.29 5.10 9.52
CA GLY A 124 -1.47 5.77 10.53
C GLY A 124 -0.05 5.20 10.67
N TRP A 125 0.46 4.52 9.65
CA TRP A 125 1.81 3.95 9.70
C TRP A 125 2.88 5.04 9.55
N ARG A 126 3.65 5.28 10.62
CA ARG A 126 4.66 6.34 10.73
C ARG A 126 6.04 5.79 11.10
N PHE A 127 6.27 4.49 10.93
CA PHE A 127 7.49 3.80 11.37
C PHE A 127 8.57 3.67 10.29
N PHE A 128 8.45 4.42 9.20
CA PHE A 128 9.44 4.51 8.14
C PHE A 128 10.39 5.69 8.37
N ASP A 129 11.63 5.58 7.92
CA ASP A 129 12.62 6.65 8.01
C ASP A 129 12.32 7.78 7.00
N ARG A 130 11.66 7.44 5.88
CA ARG A 130 11.21 8.38 4.83
C ARG A 130 9.83 7.97 4.32
N LEU A 131 9.08 8.94 3.88
CA LEU A 131 7.82 8.76 3.19
C LEU A 131 7.90 9.34 1.77
N TRP A 132 7.77 8.49 0.78
CA TRP A 132 7.72 8.85 -0.63
C TRP A 132 6.32 8.69 -1.17
N VAL A 133 5.88 9.67 -1.95
CA VAL A 133 4.49 9.72 -2.43
C VAL A 133 4.48 9.82 -3.95
N VAL A 134 3.71 8.96 -4.60
CA VAL A 134 3.45 9.05 -6.04
C VAL A 134 2.10 9.72 -6.25
N VAL A 135 2.08 10.80 -6.98
CA VAL A 135 0.87 11.55 -7.31
C VAL A 135 0.64 11.60 -8.81
N VAL A 136 -0.59 11.75 -9.19
CA VAL A 136 -1.04 11.89 -10.57
C VAL A 136 -2.31 12.73 -10.57
N SER A 137 -2.57 13.46 -11.64
CA SER A 137 -3.83 14.20 -11.80
C SER A 137 -5.02 13.24 -11.83
N ARG A 138 -6.18 13.73 -11.39
CA ARG A 138 -7.42 12.96 -11.36
C ARG A 138 -7.76 12.35 -12.71
N GLU A 139 -7.63 13.12 -13.78
CA GLU A 139 -7.97 12.67 -15.13
C GLU A 139 -7.07 11.54 -15.61
N VAL A 140 -5.77 11.64 -15.37
CA VAL A 140 -4.81 10.58 -15.72
C VAL A 140 -5.06 9.32 -14.87
N ALA A 141 -5.32 9.47 -13.57
CA ALA A 141 -5.69 8.35 -12.71
C ALA A 141 -6.95 7.63 -13.22
N VAL A 142 -7.99 8.38 -13.55
CA VAL A 142 -9.24 7.84 -14.10
C VAL A 142 -8.98 7.06 -15.39
N ALA A 143 -8.26 7.67 -16.35
CA ALA A 143 -7.96 7.02 -17.63
C ALA A 143 -7.18 5.72 -17.44
N ARG A 144 -6.13 5.72 -16.60
CA ARG A 144 -5.30 4.54 -16.32
C ARG A 144 -6.09 3.41 -15.66
N VAL A 145 -6.93 3.74 -14.67
CA VAL A 145 -7.71 2.72 -13.95
C VAL A 145 -8.82 2.14 -14.82
N MET A 146 -9.51 2.96 -15.62
CA MET A 146 -10.47 2.47 -16.60
C MET A 146 -9.82 1.49 -17.59
N ALA A 147 -8.66 1.86 -18.14
CA ALA A 147 -7.94 1.03 -19.11
C ALA A 147 -7.44 -0.30 -18.50
N SER A 148 -6.94 -0.27 -17.26
CA SER A 148 -6.31 -1.45 -16.63
C SER A 148 -7.28 -2.39 -15.92
N ARG A 149 -8.43 -1.89 -15.45
CA ARG A 149 -9.38 -2.66 -14.62
C ARG A 149 -10.77 -2.80 -15.24
N GLY A 150 -11.04 -2.19 -16.39
CA GLY A 150 -12.34 -2.25 -17.07
C GLY A 150 -13.49 -1.60 -16.29
N LEU A 151 -13.18 -0.73 -15.32
CA LEU A 151 -14.17 -0.03 -14.51
C LEU A 151 -14.73 1.18 -15.29
N ASN A 152 -15.98 1.55 -15.04
CA ASN A 152 -16.52 2.79 -15.58
C ASN A 152 -16.02 4.02 -14.80
N ARG A 153 -16.11 5.22 -15.43
CA ARG A 153 -15.62 6.48 -14.84
C ARG A 153 -16.18 6.74 -13.44
N ALA A 154 -17.49 6.62 -13.27
CA ALA A 154 -18.15 6.92 -12.00
C ALA A 154 -17.67 6.01 -10.85
N GLU A 155 -17.38 4.74 -11.15
CA GLU A 155 -16.85 3.80 -10.18
C GLU A 155 -15.40 4.12 -9.79
N VAL A 156 -14.57 4.53 -10.76
CA VAL A 156 -13.19 4.97 -10.50
C VAL A 156 -13.19 6.24 -9.66
N GLU A 157 -14.01 7.23 -10.01
CA GLU A 157 -14.10 8.49 -9.28
C GLU A 157 -14.53 8.28 -7.82
N ARG A 158 -15.53 7.43 -7.56
CA ARG A 158 -15.89 7.05 -6.18
C ARG A 158 -14.75 6.46 -5.40
N ARG A 159 -13.89 5.65 -6.05
CA ARG A 159 -12.70 5.06 -5.38
C ARG A 159 -11.61 6.09 -5.12
N ILE A 160 -11.46 7.08 -5.99
CA ILE A 160 -10.55 8.21 -5.78
C ILE A 160 -11.04 9.06 -4.61
N ASP A 161 -12.34 9.38 -4.58
CA ASP A 161 -12.95 10.23 -3.56
C ASP A 161 -12.98 9.57 -2.16
N ALA A 162 -12.91 8.24 -2.11
CA ALA A 162 -12.78 7.48 -0.86
C ALA A 162 -11.36 7.46 -0.29
N GLN A 163 -10.37 7.97 -1.03
CA GLN A 163 -8.96 7.99 -0.61
C GLN A 163 -8.55 9.40 -0.16
N LEU A 164 -7.44 9.46 0.58
CA LEU A 164 -6.82 10.72 0.98
C LEU A 164 -6.45 11.55 -0.27
N PRO A 165 -6.77 12.86 -0.31
CA PRO A 165 -6.40 13.72 -1.45
C PRO A 165 -4.89 13.82 -1.66
N ASN A 166 -4.45 14.04 -2.90
CA ASN A 166 -3.04 14.19 -3.23
C ASN A 166 -2.36 15.32 -2.45
N ASP A 167 -3.03 16.46 -2.25
CA ASP A 167 -2.47 17.58 -1.50
C ASP A 167 -2.19 17.23 -0.04
N GLU A 168 -3.05 16.42 0.57
CA GLU A 168 -2.83 15.93 1.91
C GLU A 168 -1.66 14.93 1.96
N ARG A 169 -1.57 14.03 0.96
CA ARG A 169 -0.44 13.10 0.83
C ARG A 169 0.89 13.84 0.69
N ARG A 170 0.93 14.92 -0.12
CA ARG A 170 2.12 15.78 -0.32
C ARG A 170 2.63 16.38 0.98
N ARG A 171 1.73 16.82 1.89
CA ARG A 171 2.12 17.43 3.18
C ARG A 171 2.91 16.49 4.09
N HIS A 172 2.76 15.19 3.89
CA HIS A 172 3.45 14.16 4.68
C HIS A 172 4.70 13.63 4.00
N ALA A 173 4.93 13.96 2.74
CA ALA A 173 5.99 13.38 1.93
C ALA A 173 7.35 14.02 2.15
N ASP A 174 8.40 13.21 2.24
CA ASP A 174 9.79 13.66 2.10
C ASP A 174 10.17 13.83 0.61
N VAL A 175 9.57 12.98 -0.26
CA VAL A 175 9.74 13.05 -1.72
C VAL A 175 8.39 12.83 -2.41
N VAL A 176 8.13 13.62 -3.45
CA VAL A 176 6.93 13.48 -4.28
C VAL A 176 7.37 13.18 -5.72
N PHE A 177 6.81 12.12 -6.29
CA PHE A 177 6.95 11.77 -7.70
C PHE A 177 5.69 12.21 -8.47
N GLU A 178 5.86 13.11 -9.42
CA GLU A 178 4.80 13.56 -10.33
C GLU A 178 4.72 12.60 -11.52
N ASN A 179 3.62 11.87 -11.65
CA ASN A 179 3.49 10.83 -12.66
C ASN A 179 2.42 11.17 -13.73
N ASP A 180 2.35 12.43 -14.15
CA ASP A 180 1.49 12.85 -15.26
C ASP A 180 2.21 12.78 -16.63
N GLY A 181 3.53 12.74 -16.61
CA GLY A 181 4.39 12.72 -17.79
C GLY A 181 4.69 11.33 -18.35
N SER A 182 5.81 11.23 -19.03
CA SER A 182 6.30 9.97 -19.60
C SER A 182 6.91 9.04 -18.53
N LEU A 183 7.11 7.77 -18.91
CA LEU A 183 7.82 6.81 -18.06
C LEU A 183 9.28 7.23 -17.81
N ASP A 184 9.92 7.87 -18.81
CA ASP A 184 11.30 8.35 -18.70
C ASP A 184 11.40 9.52 -17.71
N ASP A 185 10.43 10.44 -17.71
CA ASP A 185 10.36 11.52 -16.71
C ASP A 185 10.21 10.97 -15.30
N LEU A 186 9.36 9.96 -15.12
CA LEU A 186 9.20 9.30 -13.83
C LEU A 186 10.47 8.60 -13.40
N ARG A 187 11.14 7.89 -14.30
CA ARG A 187 12.42 7.21 -14.05
C ARG A 187 13.49 8.20 -13.61
N ALA A 188 13.64 9.32 -14.30
CA ALA A 188 14.59 10.35 -13.92
C ALA A 188 14.34 10.90 -12.50
N GLN A 189 13.08 11.12 -12.11
CA GLN A 189 12.72 11.52 -10.75
C GLN A 189 13.11 10.45 -9.70
N VAL A 190 12.83 9.17 -10.00
CA VAL A 190 13.14 8.05 -9.09
C VAL A 190 14.66 7.90 -8.91
N GLU A 191 15.42 7.96 -10.00
CA GLU A 191 16.89 7.88 -9.97
C GLU A 191 17.50 9.04 -9.19
N ALA A 192 17.02 10.27 -9.38
CA ALA A 192 17.46 11.44 -8.63
C ALA A 192 17.21 11.29 -7.12
N ALA A 193 16.00 10.84 -6.74
CA ALA A 193 15.67 10.59 -5.34
C ALA A 193 16.51 9.47 -4.73
N TRP A 194 16.77 8.41 -5.49
CA TRP A 194 17.63 7.30 -5.08
C TRP A 194 19.08 7.73 -4.83
N GLN A 195 19.64 8.56 -5.73
CA GLN A 195 21.00 9.09 -5.61
C GLN A 195 21.16 10.05 -4.42
N ALA A 196 20.09 10.72 -4.02
CA ALA A 196 20.07 11.63 -2.87
C ALA A 196 19.96 10.91 -1.51
N LEU A 197 19.78 9.59 -1.48
CA LEU A 197 19.74 8.83 -0.23
C LEU A 197 21.12 8.86 0.45
N PRO A 198 21.17 9.04 1.77
CA PRO A 198 22.42 8.93 2.52
C PRO A 198 22.97 7.49 2.39
N ARG A 199 24.26 7.41 2.08
CA ARG A 199 25.02 6.15 1.93
C ARG A 199 25.60 5.72 3.27
#